data_d5a5bde37a8d241bec789e75ab773b08
#
_entry.id   d5a5bde37a8d241bec789e75ab773b08
#
_cell.length_a   1.000
_cell.length_b   1.000
_cell.length_c   1.000
_cell.angle_alpha   90.00
_cell.angle_beta   90.00
_cell.angle_gamma   90.00
#
_symmetry.space_group_name_H-M   'P 1'
#
loop_
_entity.id
_entity.type
_entity.pdbx_description
1 polymer ?
#
loop_
_entity_poly.entity_id
_entity_poly.type
_entity_poly.pdbx_seq_one_letter_code
_entity_poly.pdbx_strand_id
1 'polypeptide(L)'
;MRLSGSVYSKILDMDTGLTIVTPNKLREGKYKVVYLLHGLCGNDRSWLDYSMLPAYAAKGDTVYVMPDAGRSFYSNMKYGFDYQGYVTEELPVICRNMFNISAAREDTGIMGCSMGGYGALRCALTHPDSYGFVGAFSSGPLFARAGMEEIKKYGDLPDYAERFGLRLIKDFKAIYGDALELTDDAEILDMLVKVKAENKLPRIYLTCGRDDAFMKEHELFTGALDKMGIPYE
;
A
#
# COMPACT_ATOMS: atom_id res chain seq x y z
N MET A 1 -23.42 -0.42 -1.17
CA MET A 1 -23.49 0.82 -0.36
C MET A 1 -22.18 1.55 -0.51
N ARG A 2 -22.17 2.88 -0.39
CA ARG A 2 -20.95 3.71 -0.38
C ARG A 2 -21.02 4.60 0.85
N LEU A 3 -19.97 4.59 1.64
CA LEU A 3 -19.83 5.39 2.86
C LEU A 3 -18.52 6.16 2.77
N SER A 4 -18.55 7.44 3.04
CA SER A 4 -17.35 8.28 3.17
C SER A 4 -17.51 9.13 4.42
N GLY A 5 -16.47 9.22 5.21
CA GLY A 5 -16.46 9.96 6.46
C GLY A 5 -15.09 9.97 7.10
N SER A 6 -15.03 10.13 8.40
CA SER A 6 -13.81 10.02 9.19
C SER A 6 -13.95 8.99 10.28
N VAL A 7 -12.82 8.49 10.73
CA VAL A 7 -12.68 7.65 11.91
C VAL A 7 -11.56 8.22 12.77
N TYR A 8 -11.77 8.25 14.08
CA TYR A 8 -10.69 8.57 15.00
C TYR A 8 -9.74 7.38 15.11
N SER A 9 -8.50 7.59 14.76
CA SER A 9 -7.42 6.62 14.94
C SER A 9 -6.66 6.93 16.23
N LYS A 10 -6.52 5.94 17.09
CA LYS A 10 -5.69 6.05 18.30
C LYS A 10 -4.20 6.03 17.98
N ILE A 11 -3.81 5.28 16.94
CA ILE A 11 -2.41 5.20 16.49
C ILE A 11 -1.97 6.54 15.91
N LEU A 12 -2.83 7.19 15.09
CA LEU A 12 -2.54 8.48 14.50
C LEU A 12 -2.85 9.65 15.45
N ASP A 13 -3.60 9.40 16.53
CA ASP A 13 -4.11 10.41 17.49
C ASP A 13 -4.86 11.58 16.78
N MET A 14 -5.66 11.22 15.75
CA MET A 14 -6.48 12.19 15.01
C MET A 14 -7.62 11.52 14.24
N ASP A 15 -8.59 12.33 13.80
CA ASP A 15 -9.56 11.92 12.79
C ASP A 15 -8.87 11.77 11.43
N THR A 16 -9.13 10.65 10.74
CA THR A 16 -8.61 10.38 9.39
C THR A 16 -9.72 9.93 8.46
N GLY A 17 -9.56 10.24 7.17
CA GLY A 17 -10.53 9.90 6.13
C GLY A 17 -10.65 8.38 5.92
N LEU A 18 -11.89 7.92 5.76
CA LEU A 18 -12.21 6.52 5.48
C LEU A 18 -13.39 6.43 4.53
N THR A 19 -13.17 5.76 3.40
CA THR A 19 -14.23 5.45 2.44
C THR A 19 -14.41 3.94 2.30
N ILE A 20 -15.67 3.48 2.26
CA ILE A 20 -16.01 2.05 2.19
C ILE A 20 -17.03 1.83 1.08
N VAL A 21 -16.78 0.81 0.26
CA VAL A 21 -17.71 0.35 -0.78
C VAL A 21 -18.06 -1.11 -0.51
N THR A 22 -19.37 -1.39 -0.44
CA THR A 22 -19.86 -2.75 -0.20
C THR A 22 -20.61 -3.30 -1.40
N PRO A 23 -20.72 -4.62 -1.55
CA PRO A 23 -21.65 -5.25 -2.48
C PRO A 23 -23.10 -4.77 -2.26
N ASN A 24 -23.90 -4.83 -3.33
CA ASN A 24 -25.34 -4.59 -3.24
C ASN A 24 -26.11 -5.83 -2.75
N LYS A 25 -25.53 -7.00 -2.93
CA LYS A 25 -26.16 -8.27 -2.54
C LYS A 25 -25.83 -8.59 -1.10
N LEU A 26 -26.86 -8.82 -0.30
CA LEU A 26 -26.71 -9.42 1.02
C LEU A 26 -26.31 -10.89 0.86
N ARG A 27 -25.47 -11.38 1.77
CA ARG A 27 -25.04 -12.78 1.81
C ARG A 27 -25.15 -13.34 3.22
N GLU A 28 -25.32 -14.64 3.30
CA GLU A 28 -25.09 -15.39 4.52
C GLU A 28 -23.57 -15.51 4.74
N GLY A 29 -23.10 -15.33 5.96
CA GLY A 29 -21.70 -15.35 6.32
C GLY A 29 -20.97 -14.02 6.08
N LYS A 30 -19.66 -14.06 6.24
CA LYS A 30 -18.82 -12.87 6.20
C LYS A 30 -18.42 -12.51 4.76
N TYR A 31 -18.27 -11.21 4.50
CA TYR A 31 -17.72 -10.70 3.26
C TYR A 31 -16.19 -10.82 3.25
N LYS A 32 -15.61 -11.02 2.06
CA LYS A 32 -14.18 -10.76 1.86
C LYS A 32 -13.90 -9.29 2.02
N VAL A 33 -12.65 -8.94 2.28
CA VAL A 33 -12.22 -7.54 2.41
C VAL A 33 -10.97 -7.27 1.61
N VAL A 34 -10.93 -6.11 0.95
CA VAL A 34 -9.73 -5.59 0.30
C VAL A 34 -9.50 -4.17 0.77
N TYR A 35 -8.31 -3.92 1.32
CA TYR A 35 -7.84 -2.58 1.64
C TYR A 35 -7.22 -1.98 0.39
N LEU A 36 -7.78 -0.84 -0.08
CA LEU A 36 -7.32 -0.15 -1.29
C LEU A 36 -6.56 1.11 -0.94
N LEU A 37 -5.29 1.11 -1.21
CA LEU A 37 -4.35 2.15 -0.86
C LEU A 37 -4.20 3.16 -2.00
N HIS A 38 -4.36 4.45 -1.69
CA HIS A 38 -4.24 5.53 -2.68
C HIS A 38 -2.79 5.84 -3.05
N GLY A 39 -2.59 6.44 -4.22
CA GLY A 39 -1.30 6.94 -4.66
C GLY A 39 -0.92 8.29 -4.02
N LEU A 40 0.29 8.75 -4.31
CA LEU A 40 0.78 10.05 -3.85
C LEU A 40 -0.17 11.16 -4.31
N CYS A 41 -0.42 12.14 -3.42
CA CYS A 41 -1.38 13.22 -3.63
C CYS A 41 -2.87 12.79 -3.67
N GLY A 42 -3.17 11.51 -3.45
CA GLY A 42 -4.54 11.01 -3.31
C GLY A 42 -5.03 11.08 -1.86
N ASN A 43 -6.19 10.48 -1.64
CA ASN A 43 -6.85 10.33 -0.34
C ASN A 43 -7.76 9.09 -0.34
N ASP A 44 -8.53 8.90 0.72
CA ASP A 44 -9.49 7.79 0.89
C ASP A 44 -10.54 7.68 -0.23
N ARG A 45 -10.81 8.76 -0.99
CA ARG A 45 -11.79 8.78 -2.07
C ARG A 45 -11.22 8.43 -3.45
N SER A 46 -9.90 8.40 -3.62
CA SER A 46 -9.27 8.30 -4.94
C SER A 46 -9.76 7.12 -5.76
N TRP A 47 -9.87 5.93 -5.16
CA TRP A 47 -10.39 4.74 -5.85
C TRP A 47 -11.89 4.84 -6.18
N LEU A 48 -12.66 5.54 -5.34
CA LEU A 48 -14.08 5.78 -5.59
C LEU A 48 -14.29 6.75 -6.76
N ASP A 49 -13.52 7.83 -6.79
CA ASP A 49 -13.73 8.95 -7.69
C ASP A 49 -13.09 8.72 -9.09
N TYR A 50 -11.99 7.95 -9.15
CA TYR A 50 -11.21 7.78 -10.38
C TYR A 50 -11.24 6.37 -10.98
N SER A 51 -12.12 5.48 -10.47
CA SER A 51 -12.19 4.12 -11.00
C SER A 51 -13.62 3.60 -11.12
N MET A 52 -13.75 2.46 -11.79
CA MET A 52 -15.02 1.71 -11.90
C MET A 52 -15.29 0.82 -10.68
N LEU A 53 -14.57 1.03 -9.57
CA LEU A 53 -14.71 0.24 -8.35
C LEU A 53 -16.17 0.04 -7.90
N PRO A 54 -17.04 1.09 -7.87
CA PRO A 54 -18.42 0.90 -7.44
C PRO A 54 -19.22 -0.06 -8.30
N ALA A 55 -18.94 -0.12 -9.60
CA ALA A 55 -19.63 -1.03 -10.52
C ALA A 55 -19.17 -2.49 -10.33
N TYR A 56 -17.89 -2.70 -10.09
CA TYR A 56 -17.34 -4.03 -9.80
C TYR A 56 -17.78 -4.53 -8.41
N ALA A 57 -17.66 -3.68 -7.39
CA ALA A 57 -18.04 -4.02 -6.02
C ALA A 57 -19.53 -4.41 -5.90
N ALA A 58 -20.41 -3.74 -6.64
CA ALA A 58 -21.85 -4.00 -6.60
C ALA A 58 -22.24 -5.45 -6.91
N LYS A 59 -21.46 -6.15 -7.73
CA LYS A 59 -21.72 -7.52 -8.21
C LYS A 59 -20.96 -8.58 -7.42
N GLY A 60 -19.95 -8.18 -6.65
CA GLY A 60 -19.04 -9.09 -5.95
C GLY A 60 -19.53 -9.52 -4.56
N ASP A 61 -18.59 -10.09 -3.81
CA ASP A 61 -18.74 -10.53 -2.42
C ASP A 61 -17.69 -9.86 -1.50
N THR A 62 -17.06 -8.79 -1.97
CA THR A 62 -15.92 -8.12 -1.34
C THR A 62 -16.29 -6.72 -0.89
N VAL A 63 -15.96 -6.39 0.35
CA VAL A 63 -15.99 -5.03 0.90
C VAL A 63 -14.63 -4.39 0.63
N TYR A 64 -14.65 -3.18 0.09
CA TYR A 64 -13.45 -2.40 -0.19
C TYR A 64 -13.33 -1.28 0.82
N VAL A 65 -12.19 -1.20 1.48
CA VAL A 65 -11.86 -0.24 2.53
C VAL A 65 -10.73 0.65 2.06
N MET A 66 -10.94 1.93 2.03
CA MET A 66 -10.02 2.93 1.48
C MET A 66 -9.65 3.94 2.58
N PRO A 67 -8.50 3.76 3.26
CA PRO A 67 -8.01 4.73 4.23
C PRO A 67 -7.31 5.91 3.56
N ASP A 68 -7.32 7.07 4.23
CA ASP A 68 -6.37 8.14 3.96
C ASP A 68 -5.05 7.85 4.71
N ALA A 69 -3.94 7.99 4.02
CA ALA A 69 -2.61 7.82 4.58
C ALA A 69 -1.66 8.97 4.18
N GLY A 70 -2.20 10.07 3.70
CA GLY A 70 -1.43 11.26 3.31
C GLY A 70 -0.27 10.94 2.36
N ARG A 71 0.92 11.41 2.70
CA ARG A 71 2.14 11.22 1.89
C ARG A 71 3.17 10.32 2.59
N SER A 72 2.70 9.37 3.39
CA SER A 72 3.49 8.55 4.30
C SER A 72 4.21 7.36 3.64
N PHE A 73 3.89 7.03 2.39
CA PHE A 73 4.27 5.75 1.78
C PHE A 73 3.90 4.54 2.64
N TYR A 74 2.80 4.69 3.43
CA TYR A 74 2.31 3.65 4.34
C TYR A 74 3.38 3.16 5.32
N SER A 75 4.18 4.09 5.81
CA SER A 75 5.30 3.86 6.73
C SER A 75 4.97 4.37 8.12
N ASN A 76 5.63 3.81 9.13
CA ASN A 76 5.77 4.45 10.43
C ASN A 76 6.87 5.49 10.30
N MET A 77 6.48 6.77 10.30
CA MET A 77 7.37 7.85 9.91
C MET A 77 8.27 8.27 11.09
N LYS A 78 9.52 8.56 10.82
CA LYS A 78 10.45 9.08 11.85
C LYS A 78 10.04 10.46 12.37
N TYR A 79 9.54 11.33 11.47
CA TYR A 79 9.03 12.67 11.79
C TYR A 79 7.59 12.82 11.32
N GLY A 80 6.68 11.96 11.85
CA GLY A 80 5.29 11.94 11.44
C GLY A 80 4.48 10.91 12.21
N PHE A 81 3.50 10.32 11.56
CA PHE A 81 2.56 9.38 12.17
C PHE A 81 2.83 7.93 11.73
N ASP A 82 2.33 6.97 12.51
CA ASP A 82 2.50 5.54 12.27
C ASP A 82 1.42 4.99 11.35
N TYR A 83 1.46 5.40 10.07
CA TYR A 83 0.44 5.01 9.09
C TYR A 83 0.43 3.51 8.77
N GLN A 84 1.58 2.85 8.86
CA GLN A 84 1.62 1.39 8.69
C GLN A 84 0.86 0.69 9.81
N GLY A 85 1.12 1.04 11.07
CA GLY A 85 0.39 0.52 12.23
C GLY A 85 -1.11 0.80 12.12
N TYR A 86 -1.50 2.01 11.70
CA TYR A 86 -2.90 2.33 11.46
C TYR A 86 -3.54 1.38 10.44
N VAL A 87 -2.92 1.20 9.27
CA VAL A 87 -3.49 0.41 8.17
C VAL A 87 -3.48 -1.09 8.44
N THR A 88 -2.45 -1.61 9.13
CA THR A 88 -2.27 -3.06 9.30
C THR A 88 -2.81 -3.60 10.62
N GLU A 89 -2.85 -2.79 11.66
CA GLU A 89 -3.23 -3.22 13.01
C GLU A 89 -4.59 -2.65 13.43
N GLU A 90 -4.76 -1.33 13.37
CA GLU A 90 -5.95 -0.67 13.92
C GLU A 90 -7.15 -0.71 12.96
N LEU A 91 -6.97 -0.30 11.70
CA LEU A 91 -8.06 -0.24 10.72
C LEU A 91 -8.76 -1.58 10.51
N PRO A 92 -8.06 -2.75 10.42
CA PRO A 92 -8.72 -4.04 10.34
C PRO A 92 -9.60 -4.37 11.56
N VAL A 93 -9.20 -3.94 12.75
CA VAL A 93 -10.00 -4.12 13.97
C VAL A 93 -11.25 -3.25 13.93
N ILE A 94 -11.12 -1.97 13.60
CA ILE A 94 -12.24 -1.04 13.43
C ILE A 94 -13.26 -1.62 12.43
N CYS A 95 -12.77 -2.01 11.25
CA CYS A 95 -13.65 -2.52 10.18
C CYS A 95 -14.35 -3.82 10.56
N ARG A 96 -13.70 -4.76 11.24
CA ARG A 96 -14.32 -6.00 11.71
C ARG A 96 -15.39 -5.77 12.78
N ASN A 97 -15.22 -4.74 13.60
CA ASN A 97 -16.22 -4.40 14.62
C ASN A 97 -17.47 -3.71 14.03
N MET A 98 -17.31 -3.02 12.89
CA MET A 98 -18.40 -2.25 12.27
C MET A 98 -19.09 -2.98 11.12
N PHE A 99 -18.37 -3.87 10.44
CA PHE A 99 -18.85 -4.55 9.23
C PHE A 99 -18.71 -6.06 9.36
N ASN A 100 -19.61 -6.80 8.71
CA ASN A 100 -19.57 -8.27 8.70
C ASN A 100 -18.51 -8.80 7.71
N ILE A 101 -17.23 -8.47 7.93
CA ILE A 101 -16.09 -8.89 7.11
C ILE A 101 -15.31 -10.03 7.75
N SER A 102 -14.68 -10.86 6.91
CA SER A 102 -13.83 -11.97 7.34
C SER A 102 -12.53 -11.46 7.97
N ALA A 103 -12.00 -12.24 8.93
CA ALA A 103 -10.64 -12.06 9.44
C ALA A 103 -9.67 -13.14 8.91
N ALA A 104 -10.18 -14.06 8.08
CA ALA A 104 -9.36 -15.10 7.49
C ALA A 104 -8.39 -14.52 6.47
N ARG A 105 -7.16 -15.00 6.47
CA ARG A 105 -6.09 -14.56 5.58
C ARG A 105 -6.48 -14.67 4.10
N GLU A 106 -7.07 -15.80 3.73
CA GLU A 106 -7.54 -16.11 2.36
C GLU A 106 -8.66 -15.21 1.86
N ASP A 107 -9.40 -14.57 2.77
CA ASP A 107 -10.47 -13.62 2.46
C ASP A 107 -10.03 -12.16 2.53
N THR A 108 -8.77 -11.91 2.90
CA THR A 108 -8.23 -10.56 3.13
C THR A 108 -7.17 -10.23 2.10
N GLY A 109 -7.37 -9.15 1.37
CA GLY A 109 -6.41 -8.62 0.40
C GLY A 109 -6.03 -7.17 0.70
N ILE A 110 -4.90 -6.75 0.15
CA ILE A 110 -4.47 -5.36 0.14
C ILE A 110 -3.94 -5.00 -1.24
N MET A 111 -4.36 -3.86 -1.76
CA MET A 111 -4.00 -3.44 -3.12
C MET A 111 -3.75 -1.95 -3.15
N GLY A 112 -2.99 -1.48 -4.12
CA GLY A 112 -2.77 -0.05 -4.25
C GLY A 112 -2.10 0.37 -5.55
N CYS A 113 -2.11 1.68 -5.80
CA CYS A 113 -1.51 2.27 -6.99
C CYS A 113 -0.36 3.21 -6.60
N SER A 114 0.75 3.19 -7.37
CA SER A 114 1.91 4.06 -7.16
C SER A 114 2.45 3.92 -5.72
N MET A 115 2.50 5.00 -4.93
CA MET A 115 2.78 4.96 -3.48
C MET A 115 1.96 3.87 -2.76
N GLY A 116 0.67 3.72 -3.11
CA GLY A 116 -0.21 2.70 -2.52
C GLY A 116 0.16 1.28 -2.93
N GLY A 117 0.71 1.08 -4.12
CA GLY A 117 1.20 -0.23 -4.56
C GLY A 117 2.44 -0.68 -3.79
N TYR A 118 3.40 0.24 -3.58
CA TYR A 118 4.51 0.02 -2.65
C TYR A 118 3.99 -0.28 -1.24
N GLY A 119 3.05 0.55 -0.73
CA GLY A 119 2.44 0.36 0.57
C GLY A 119 1.72 -0.98 0.72
N ALA A 120 1.02 -1.43 -0.32
CA ALA A 120 0.34 -2.72 -0.32
C ALA A 120 1.34 -3.89 -0.19
N LEU A 121 2.42 -3.87 -0.97
CA LEU A 121 3.51 -4.86 -0.86
C LEU A 121 4.13 -4.83 0.54
N ARG A 122 4.50 -3.65 1.03
CA ARG A 122 5.08 -3.46 2.35
C ARG A 122 4.17 -4.01 3.46
N CYS A 123 2.91 -3.60 3.50
CA CYS A 123 1.95 -4.05 4.51
C CYS A 123 1.70 -5.57 4.45
N ALA A 124 1.55 -6.14 3.26
CA ALA A 124 1.34 -7.58 3.11
C ALA A 124 2.55 -8.41 3.56
N LEU A 125 3.76 -7.92 3.31
CA LEU A 125 5.00 -8.62 3.63
C LEU A 125 5.43 -8.44 5.08
N THR A 126 5.06 -7.35 5.74
CA THR A 126 5.27 -7.17 7.18
C THR A 126 4.23 -7.91 8.04
N HIS A 127 3.05 -8.16 7.48
CA HIS A 127 1.95 -8.89 8.15
C HIS A 127 1.49 -10.09 7.32
N PRO A 128 2.38 -11.06 7.02
CA PRO A 128 2.09 -12.13 6.06
C PRO A 128 0.98 -13.09 6.51
N ASP A 129 0.67 -13.13 7.80
CA ASP A 129 -0.44 -13.92 8.35
C ASP A 129 -1.80 -13.23 8.18
N SER A 130 -1.83 -11.96 7.80
CA SER A 130 -3.06 -11.17 7.66
C SER A 130 -3.59 -11.12 6.24
N TYR A 131 -2.71 -11.21 5.22
CA TYR A 131 -3.09 -10.98 3.82
C TYR A 131 -2.78 -12.20 2.95
N GLY A 132 -3.84 -12.76 2.33
CA GLY A 132 -3.71 -13.85 1.34
C GLY A 132 -3.45 -13.36 -0.08
N PHE A 133 -3.68 -12.06 -0.35
CA PHE A 133 -3.54 -11.46 -1.67
C PHE A 133 -2.97 -10.04 -1.58
N VAL A 134 -2.05 -9.70 -2.48
CA VAL A 134 -1.54 -8.35 -2.67
C VAL A 134 -1.60 -7.96 -4.13
N GLY A 135 -2.06 -6.74 -4.41
CA GLY A 135 -2.08 -6.16 -5.76
C GLY A 135 -1.33 -4.84 -5.81
N ALA A 136 -0.40 -4.71 -6.75
CA ALA A 136 0.41 -3.52 -6.90
C ALA A 136 0.36 -2.99 -8.34
N PHE A 137 -0.19 -1.77 -8.49
CA PHE A 137 -0.48 -1.14 -9.78
C PHE A 137 0.46 0.05 -9.98
N SER A 138 1.27 0.07 -11.06
CA SER A 138 2.20 1.16 -11.36
C SER A 138 2.98 1.64 -10.14
N SER A 139 3.59 0.69 -9.44
CA SER A 139 4.09 0.87 -8.07
C SER A 139 5.49 1.46 -8.02
N GLY A 140 5.75 2.29 -7.02
CA GLY A 140 7.09 2.81 -6.72
C GLY A 140 7.16 3.50 -5.34
N PRO A 141 8.36 3.50 -4.70
CA PRO A 141 9.61 2.88 -5.16
C PRO A 141 9.64 1.36 -4.90
N LEU A 142 9.99 0.55 -5.89
CA LEU A 142 10.17 -0.91 -5.70
C LEU A 142 11.59 -1.28 -5.25
N PHE A 143 12.54 -0.34 -5.38
CA PHE A 143 13.94 -0.43 -4.93
C PHE A 143 14.24 0.75 -4.00
N ALA A 144 13.70 0.73 -2.80
CA ALA A 144 13.78 1.84 -1.86
C ALA A 144 15.24 2.19 -1.50
N ARG A 145 16.09 1.18 -1.33
CA ARG A 145 17.52 1.37 -1.02
C ARG A 145 18.24 2.18 -2.09
N ALA A 146 18.08 1.80 -3.36
CA ALA A 146 18.70 2.50 -4.47
C ALA A 146 18.20 3.96 -4.59
N GLY A 147 16.89 4.16 -4.41
CA GLY A 147 16.30 5.51 -4.43
C GLY A 147 16.82 6.40 -3.31
N MET A 148 16.94 5.89 -2.08
CA MET A 148 17.46 6.68 -0.96
C MET A 148 18.95 6.99 -1.12
N GLU A 149 19.78 6.07 -1.63
CA GLU A 149 21.18 6.35 -1.92
C GLU A 149 21.34 7.42 -3.03
N GLU A 150 20.46 7.41 -4.02
CA GLU A 150 20.45 8.45 -5.05
C GLU A 150 20.08 9.82 -4.45
N ILE A 151 19.05 9.88 -3.59
CA ILE A 151 18.69 11.13 -2.89
C ILE A 151 19.81 11.62 -1.97
N LYS A 152 20.48 10.74 -1.22
CA LYS A 152 21.63 11.11 -0.38
C LYS A 152 22.74 11.77 -1.19
N LYS A 153 23.00 11.24 -2.39
CA LYS A 153 24.09 11.70 -3.25
C LYS A 153 23.77 12.99 -3.99
N TYR A 154 22.55 13.15 -4.45
CA TYR A 154 22.18 14.20 -5.40
C TYR A 154 21.05 15.13 -4.90
N GLY A 155 20.37 14.79 -3.80
CA GLY A 155 19.15 15.48 -3.38
C GLY A 155 19.29 16.96 -3.04
N ASP A 156 20.50 17.41 -2.71
CA ASP A 156 20.78 18.80 -2.42
C ASP A 156 21.19 19.61 -3.69
N LEU A 157 21.35 18.94 -4.85
CA LEU A 157 21.61 19.59 -6.11
C LEU A 157 20.31 20.19 -6.68
N PRO A 158 20.27 21.50 -7.01
CA PRO A 158 19.05 22.16 -7.49
C PRO A 158 18.40 21.45 -8.68
N ASP A 159 19.15 21.09 -9.70
CA ASP A 159 18.66 20.43 -10.91
C ASP A 159 18.06 19.04 -10.62
N TYR A 160 18.65 18.30 -9.69
CA TYR A 160 18.12 17.01 -9.26
C TYR A 160 16.82 17.19 -8.45
N ALA A 161 16.84 18.12 -7.49
CA ALA A 161 15.69 18.43 -6.65
C ALA A 161 14.49 18.93 -7.47
N GLU A 162 14.72 19.73 -8.51
CA GLU A 162 13.68 20.18 -9.43
C GLU A 162 13.11 19.01 -10.25
N ARG A 163 13.96 18.17 -10.81
CA ARG A 163 13.54 17.03 -11.64
C ARG A 163 12.88 15.91 -10.84
N PHE A 164 13.44 15.54 -9.68
CA PHE A 164 12.92 14.48 -8.82
C PHE A 164 11.70 14.93 -8.03
N GLY A 165 11.64 16.21 -7.66
CA GLY A 165 10.60 16.85 -6.87
C GLY A 165 11.06 17.10 -5.43
N LEU A 166 11.37 18.37 -5.13
CA LEU A 166 11.80 18.80 -3.79
C LEU A 166 10.83 18.34 -2.68
N ARG A 167 9.52 18.34 -2.98
CA ARG A 167 8.52 17.89 -2.01
C ARG A 167 8.68 16.41 -1.69
N LEU A 168 8.93 15.57 -2.69
CA LEU A 168 9.11 14.13 -2.51
C LEU A 168 10.36 13.80 -1.69
N ILE A 169 11.45 14.54 -1.91
CA ILE A 169 12.67 14.42 -1.07
C ILE A 169 12.34 14.73 0.39
N LYS A 170 11.56 15.80 0.65
CA LYS A 170 11.11 16.14 2.01
C LYS A 170 10.21 15.05 2.62
N ASP A 171 9.35 14.43 1.83
CA ASP A 171 8.53 13.32 2.29
C ASP A 171 9.40 12.13 2.72
N PHE A 172 10.41 11.74 1.94
CA PHE A 172 11.33 10.68 2.33
C PHE A 172 12.19 11.04 3.55
N LYS A 173 12.61 12.29 3.68
CA LYS A 173 13.27 12.75 4.92
C LYS A 173 12.33 12.70 6.13
N ALA A 174 11.05 12.99 5.97
CA ALA A 174 10.07 12.84 7.04
C ALA A 174 9.85 11.36 7.44
N ILE A 175 9.90 10.46 6.46
CA ILE A 175 9.71 9.02 6.68
C ILE A 175 10.96 8.39 7.32
N TYR A 176 12.15 8.60 6.73
CA TYR A 176 13.39 7.89 7.09
C TYR A 176 14.38 8.76 7.90
N GLY A 177 14.02 10.00 8.20
CA GLY A 177 14.91 10.99 8.83
C GLY A 177 15.87 11.66 7.85
N ASP A 178 16.60 12.66 8.34
CA ASP A 178 17.52 13.44 7.50
C ASP A 178 18.64 12.61 6.87
N ALA A 179 19.07 11.54 7.54
CA ALA A 179 20.08 10.60 7.06
C ALA A 179 19.51 9.58 6.06
N LEU A 180 18.19 9.56 5.80
CA LEU A 180 17.50 8.62 4.92
C LEU A 180 17.85 7.15 5.23
N GLU A 181 17.88 6.80 6.50
CA GLU A 181 18.15 5.44 6.97
C GLU A 181 16.88 4.59 6.86
N LEU A 182 16.94 3.60 5.97
CA LEU A 182 15.82 2.69 5.76
C LEU A 182 15.58 1.79 6.98
N THR A 183 14.33 1.57 7.29
CA THR A 183 13.89 0.52 8.21
C THR A 183 13.96 -0.86 7.53
N ASP A 184 14.02 -1.94 8.34
CA ASP A 184 14.12 -3.32 7.84
C ASP A 184 12.95 -3.74 6.93
N ASP A 185 11.84 -3.03 7.01
CA ASP A 185 10.61 -3.27 6.25
C ASP A 185 10.43 -2.33 5.04
N ALA A 186 11.46 -1.58 4.67
CA ALA A 186 11.38 -0.63 3.55
C ALA A 186 11.76 -1.25 2.19
N GLU A 187 12.66 -2.25 2.17
CA GLU A 187 13.12 -2.88 0.93
C GLU A 187 12.28 -4.12 0.61
N ILE A 188 11.45 -4.02 -0.43
CA ILE A 188 10.47 -5.06 -0.79
C ILE A 188 11.13 -6.40 -1.10
N LEU A 189 12.26 -6.40 -1.80
CA LEU A 189 12.95 -7.64 -2.18
C LEU A 189 13.47 -8.40 -0.97
N ASP A 190 14.00 -7.70 0.05
CA ASP A 190 14.49 -8.33 1.26
C ASP A 190 13.35 -8.99 2.05
N MET A 191 12.21 -8.30 2.13
CA MET A 191 11.01 -8.84 2.77
C MET A 191 10.45 -10.06 2.03
N LEU A 192 10.45 -10.05 0.69
CA LEU A 192 10.02 -11.19 -0.12
C LEU A 192 10.87 -12.42 0.14
N VAL A 193 12.20 -12.26 0.25
CA VAL A 193 13.10 -13.38 0.60
C VAL A 193 12.73 -13.98 1.96
N LYS A 194 12.52 -13.12 2.96
CA LYS A 194 12.16 -13.54 4.33
C LYS A 194 10.81 -14.27 4.35
N VAL A 195 9.77 -13.68 3.77
CA VAL A 195 8.41 -14.23 3.77
C VAL A 195 8.35 -15.54 2.95
N LYS A 196 9.13 -15.64 1.86
CA LYS A 196 9.29 -16.89 1.10
C LYS A 196 9.91 -18.00 1.95
N ALA A 197 10.95 -17.70 2.70
CA ALA A 197 11.61 -18.68 3.58
C ALA A 197 10.66 -19.19 4.69
N GLU A 198 9.69 -18.34 5.13
CA GLU A 198 8.64 -18.70 6.07
C GLU A 198 7.46 -19.46 5.41
N ASN A 199 7.47 -19.63 4.09
CA ASN A 199 6.38 -20.23 3.31
C ASN A 199 5.03 -19.49 3.46
N LYS A 200 5.09 -18.15 3.57
CA LYS A 200 3.94 -17.27 3.84
C LYS A 200 3.66 -16.26 2.73
N LEU A 201 4.23 -16.46 1.52
CA LEU A 201 3.97 -15.53 0.42
C LEU A 201 2.46 -15.36 0.18
N PRO A 202 1.94 -14.14 0.03
CA PRO A 202 0.61 -13.92 -0.49
C PRO A 202 0.59 -14.24 -1.99
N ARG A 203 -0.60 -14.39 -2.58
CA ARG A 203 -0.74 -14.30 -4.05
C ARG A 203 -0.41 -12.85 -4.45
N ILE A 204 0.50 -12.70 -5.41
CA ILE A 204 1.00 -11.40 -5.85
C ILE A 204 0.46 -11.11 -7.25
N TYR A 205 -0.21 -9.97 -7.42
CA TYR A 205 -0.62 -9.44 -8.70
C TYR A 205 0.09 -8.11 -8.97
N LEU A 206 0.77 -8.02 -10.11
CA LEU A 206 1.53 -6.86 -10.51
C LEU A 206 1.08 -6.36 -11.88
N THR A 207 0.89 -5.06 -12.04
CA THR A 207 0.62 -4.48 -13.35
C THR A 207 1.19 -3.08 -13.46
N CYS A 208 1.65 -2.74 -14.66
CA CYS A 208 2.15 -1.41 -15.01
C CYS A 208 1.77 -1.10 -16.46
N GLY A 209 1.42 0.15 -16.74
CA GLY A 209 1.16 0.60 -18.10
C GLY A 209 2.45 0.59 -18.95
N ARG A 210 2.37 0.24 -20.24
CA ARG A 210 3.55 0.18 -21.12
C ARG A 210 4.29 1.51 -21.25
N ASP A 211 3.55 2.61 -21.19
CA ASP A 211 4.08 3.97 -21.31
C ASP A 211 4.18 4.67 -19.93
N ASP A 212 4.04 3.91 -18.84
CA ASP A 212 4.16 4.43 -17.49
C ASP A 212 5.63 4.70 -17.12
N ALA A 213 5.87 5.79 -16.39
CA ALA A 213 7.21 6.14 -15.92
C ALA A 213 7.84 5.05 -15.02
N PHE A 214 7.04 4.23 -14.36
CA PHE A 214 7.49 3.11 -13.54
C PHE A 214 7.72 1.80 -14.31
N MET A 215 7.46 1.75 -15.62
CA MET A 215 7.55 0.50 -16.39
C MET A 215 8.94 -0.13 -16.32
N LYS A 216 9.99 0.67 -16.45
CA LYS A 216 11.37 0.18 -16.35
C LYS A 216 11.68 -0.41 -14.96
N GLU A 217 11.23 0.25 -13.91
CA GLU A 217 11.40 -0.26 -12.54
C GLU A 217 10.59 -1.53 -12.32
N HIS A 218 9.38 -1.61 -12.86
CA HIS A 218 8.53 -2.79 -12.84
C HIS A 218 9.18 -3.99 -13.54
N GLU A 219 9.77 -3.82 -14.74
CA GLU A 219 10.51 -4.88 -15.45
C GLU A 219 11.71 -5.39 -14.66
N LEU A 220 12.46 -4.49 -14.02
CA LEU A 220 13.58 -4.88 -13.16
C LEU A 220 13.11 -5.67 -11.95
N PHE A 221 12.00 -5.27 -11.35
CA PHE A 221 11.41 -5.92 -10.19
C PHE A 221 10.88 -7.32 -10.54
N THR A 222 10.09 -7.46 -11.60
CA THR A 222 9.59 -8.77 -12.05
C THR A 222 10.74 -9.70 -12.46
N GLY A 223 11.77 -9.19 -13.13
CA GLY A 223 12.97 -9.96 -13.41
C GLY A 223 13.77 -10.40 -12.16
N ALA A 224 13.68 -9.66 -11.06
CA ALA A 224 14.23 -10.08 -9.78
C ALA A 224 13.37 -11.20 -9.15
N LEU A 225 12.04 -11.09 -9.22
CA LEU A 225 11.11 -12.14 -8.75
C LEU A 225 11.33 -13.46 -9.48
N ASP A 226 11.51 -13.42 -10.82
CA ASP A 226 11.79 -14.59 -11.64
C ASP A 226 13.08 -15.30 -11.17
N LYS A 227 14.18 -14.54 -10.97
CA LYS A 227 15.45 -15.07 -10.45
C LYS A 227 15.31 -15.65 -9.05
N MET A 228 14.44 -15.11 -8.24
CA MET A 228 14.17 -15.57 -6.88
C MET A 228 13.16 -16.74 -6.86
N GLY A 229 12.54 -17.09 -7.99
CA GLY A 229 11.48 -18.11 -8.07
C GLY A 229 10.27 -17.73 -7.20
N ILE A 230 9.88 -16.46 -7.21
CA ILE A 230 8.68 -15.94 -6.51
C ILE A 230 7.56 -15.83 -7.55
N PRO A 231 6.45 -16.56 -7.38
CA PRO A 231 5.35 -16.51 -8.32
C PRO A 231 4.57 -15.19 -8.24
N TYR A 232 4.19 -14.65 -9.38
CA TYR A 232 3.31 -13.48 -9.52
C TYR A 232 2.44 -13.61 -10.78
N GLU A 233 1.39 -12.82 -10.86
CA GLU A 233 0.49 -12.67 -12.04
C GLU A 233 0.61 -11.27 -12.62
#